data_c8c93a54a31591334bac2a33ad069263
#
_entry.id   c8c93a54a31591334bac2a33ad069263
#
_cell.length_a   1.000
_cell.length_b   1.000
_cell.length_c   1.000
_cell.angle_alpha   90.00
_cell.angle_beta   90.00
_cell.angle_gamma   90.00
#
_symmetry.space_group_name_H-M   'P 1'
#
loop_
_entity.id
_entity.type
_entity.pdbx_description
1 polymer ?
#
loop_
_entity_poly.entity_id
_entity_poly.type
_entity_poly.pdbx_seq_one_letter_code
_entity_poly.pdbx_strand_id
1 'polypeptide(L)'
;MSMKKTLSIALATFMACSFANATVKDLEKTLVKQYPASNFSNIEETKIKGIYEVTLGKNIAYTDVAGKYFLFGNMVDMATQTDLTAEKREALDKVDFNKLPFDKAIKMVKGKGERQIAVFSDPDCPFCKRLEQEIQKLDNVTVYIFLNPLKQLHPKAIDISKQIWCSKDRGEAWKDYMLGGIAPTATTTCDNPVDETVRLAQRMGFTGTPMSILVDGTKIMGAKSASELDY
;
A
#
# COMPACT_ATOMS: atom_id res chain seq x y z
N MET A 1 62.05 -67.54 -16.33
CA MET A 1 61.05 -66.76 -17.06
C MET A 1 60.20 -66.07 -16.04
N SER A 2 60.42 -64.76 -15.82
CA SER A 2 59.71 -63.95 -14.79
C SER A 2 58.74 -62.98 -15.49
N MET A 3 57.44 -63.16 -15.30
CA MET A 3 56.40 -62.31 -15.81
C MET A 3 56.15 -61.19 -14.80
N LYS A 4 56.54 -59.96 -15.14
CA LYS A 4 56.19 -58.74 -14.37
C LYS A 4 54.74 -58.32 -14.73
N LYS A 5 53.86 -58.41 -13.75
CA LYS A 5 52.49 -57.84 -13.85
C LYS A 5 52.56 -56.35 -13.58
N THR A 6 52.29 -55.52 -14.58
CA THR A 6 52.13 -54.09 -14.44
C THR A 6 50.72 -53.84 -13.99
N LEU A 7 50.57 -53.21 -12.79
CA LEU A 7 49.31 -52.80 -12.20
C LEU A 7 49.03 -51.34 -12.64
N SER A 8 48.07 -51.15 -13.54
CA SER A 8 47.62 -49.83 -13.98
C SER A 8 46.61 -49.28 -12.95
N ILE A 9 47.02 -48.26 -12.19
CA ILE A 9 46.14 -47.55 -11.30
C ILE A 9 45.42 -46.48 -12.16
N ALA A 10 44.11 -46.67 -12.40
CA ALA A 10 43.28 -45.70 -13.01
C ALA A 10 42.88 -44.64 -11.94
N LEU A 11 43.45 -43.46 -12.07
CA LEU A 11 43.12 -42.31 -11.22
C LEU A 11 41.75 -41.74 -11.68
N ALA A 12 40.68 -42.14 -10.98
CA ALA A 12 39.37 -41.57 -11.19
C ALA A 12 39.34 -40.14 -10.60
N THR A 13 39.44 -39.14 -11.45
CA THR A 13 39.29 -37.74 -11.08
C THR A 13 37.81 -37.46 -10.75
N PHE A 14 37.49 -37.43 -9.47
CA PHE A 14 36.18 -37.03 -8.98
C PHE A 14 36.07 -35.51 -9.20
N MET A 15 35.41 -35.13 -10.27
CA MET A 15 35.05 -33.71 -10.54
C MET A 15 33.97 -33.33 -9.56
N ALA A 16 34.34 -32.80 -8.39
CA ALA A 16 33.43 -32.21 -7.45
C ALA A 16 32.82 -30.96 -8.12
N CYS A 17 31.60 -31.09 -8.64
CA CYS A 17 30.79 -29.91 -8.97
C CYS A 17 30.53 -29.14 -7.69
N SER A 18 31.35 -28.15 -7.41
CA SER A 18 31.07 -27.13 -6.43
C SER A 18 29.85 -26.38 -6.94
N PHE A 19 28.67 -26.72 -6.42
CA PHE A 19 27.51 -25.84 -6.53
C PHE A 19 27.86 -24.58 -5.74
N ALA A 20 28.36 -23.56 -6.43
CA ALA A 20 28.49 -22.24 -5.87
C ALA A 20 27.08 -21.84 -5.38
N ASN A 21 26.92 -21.65 -4.08
CA ASN A 21 25.70 -21.09 -3.54
C ASN A 21 25.62 -19.66 -4.08
N ALA A 22 24.85 -19.47 -5.15
CA ALA A 22 24.57 -18.14 -5.68
C ALA A 22 23.86 -17.38 -4.56
N THR A 23 24.36 -16.20 -4.24
CA THR A 23 23.82 -15.35 -3.20
C THR A 23 22.72 -14.47 -3.76
N VAL A 24 21.89 -13.88 -2.90
CA VAL A 24 20.91 -12.85 -3.25
C VAL A 24 21.56 -11.74 -4.11
N LYS A 25 22.80 -11.34 -3.76
CA LYS A 25 23.56 -10.32 -4.52
C LYS A 25 23.92 -10.75 -5.94
N ASP A 26 24.18 -12.03 -6.16
CA ASP A 26 24.50 -12.54 -7.49
C ASP A 26 23.25 -12.60 -8.35
N LEU A 27 22.11 -12.99 -7.76
CA LEU A 27 20.81 -12.93 -8.42
C LEU A 27 20.44 -11.50 -8.79
N GLU A 28 20.62 -10.54 -7.88
CA GLU A 28 20.35 -9.12 -8.14
C GLU A 28 21.13 -8.59 -9.35
N LYS A 29 22.45 -8.86 -9.41
CA LYS A 29 23.30 -8.49 -10.56
C LYS A 29 22.80 -9.15 -11.85
N THR A 30 22.38 -10.41 -11.76
CA THR A 30 21.87 -11.16 -12.90
C THR A 30 20.59 -10.55 -13.43
N LEU A 31 19.63 -10.25 -12.55
CA LEU A 31 18.34 -9.64 -12.90
C LEU A 31 18.50 -8.27 -13.54
N VAL A 32 19.33 -7.40 -12.96
CA VAL A 32 19.62 -6.07 -13.52
C VAL A 32 20.25 -6.18 -14.92
N LYS A 33 21.15 -7.14 -15.12
CA LYS A 33 21.80 -7.37 -16.43
C LYS A 33 20.85 -7.93 -17.47
N GLN A 34 20.02 -8.90 -17.09
CA GLN A 34 19.12 -9.59 -18.03
C GLN A 34 17.88 -8.78 -18.37
N TYR A 35 17.40 -7.98 -17.40
CA TYR A 35 16.14 -7.23 -17.53
C TYR A 35 16.31 -5.75 -17.16
N PRO A 36 17.12 -4.99 -17.91
CA PRO A 36 17.50 -3.61 -17.56
C PRO A 36 16.33 -2.63 -17.54
N ALA A 37 15.21 -2.97 -18.16
CA ALA A 37 13.99 -2.16 -18.15
C ALA A 37 13.06 -2.46 -16.94
N SER A 38 13.41 -3.47 -16.12
CA SER A 38 12.61 -3.89 -14.97
C SER A 38 13.23 -3.38 -13.67
N ASN A 39 12.39 -2.88 -12.78
CA ASN A 39 12.82 -2.42 -11.47
C ASN A 39 12.58 -3.52 -10.43
N PHE A 40 13.62 -4.29 -10.15
CA PHE A 40 13.63 -5.31 -9.10
C PHE A 40 14.09 -4.70 -7.79
N SER A 41 13.41 -5.06 -6.71
CA SER A 41 13.79 -4.68 -5.34
C SER A 41 13.42 -5.78 -4.36
N ASN A 42 13.90 -5.67 -3.11
CA ASN A 42 13.56 -6.60 -2.02
C ASN A 42 13.72 -8.06 -2.45
N ILE A 43 14.92 -8.43 -2.92
CA ILE A 43 15.23 -9.81 -3.31
C ILE A 43 15.56 -10.58 -2.05
N GLU A 44 14.80 -11.64 -1.76
CA GLU A 44 14.94 -12.42 -0.54
C GLU A 44 14.87 -13.93 -0.85
N GLU A 45 15.56 -14.74 -0.04
CA GLU A 45 15.39 -16.20 -0.08
C GLU A 45 14.01 -16.57 0.48
N THR A 46 13.34 -17.53 -0.16
CA THR A 46 12.10 -18.08 0.37
C THR A 46 12.38 -19.30 1.26
N LYS A 47 11.34 -19.82 1.92
CA LYS A 47 11.40 -21.11 2.63
C LYS A 47 11.64 -22.30 1.68
N ILE A 48 11.48 -22.12 0.37
CA ILE A 48 11.72 -23.15 -0.64
C ILE A 48 13.14 -22.95 -1.20
N LYS A 49 14.04 -23.88 -0.92
CA LYS A 49 15.43 -23.80 -1.39
C LYS A 49 15.51 -23.60 -2.91
N GLY A 50 16.27 -22.59 -3.35
CA GLY A 50 16.49 -22.28 -4.77
C GLY A 50 15.39 -21.42 -5.40
N ILE A 51 14.38 -21.02 -4.64
CA ILE A 51 13.35 -20.07 -5.04
C ILE A 51 13.56 -18.77 -4.25
N TYR A 52 13.59 -17.66 -4.97
CA TYR A 52 13.77 -16.32 -4.45
C TYR A 52 12.50 -15.50 -4.67
N GLU A 53 12.13 -14.71 -3.67
CA GLU A 53 11.09 -13.70 -3.79
C GLU A 53 11.71 -12.40 -4.32
N VAL A 54 11.05 -11.77 -5.26
CA VAL A 54 11.47 -10.48 -5.83
C VAL A 54 10.28 -9.53 -5.94
N THR A 55 10.49 -8.27 -5.59
CA THR A 55 9.50 -7.22 -5.79
C THR A 55 9.71 -6.56 -7.15
N LEU A 56 8.64 -6.50 -7.95
CA LEU A 56 8.56 -5.84 -9.27
C LEU A 56 7.58 -4.66 -9.17
N GLY A 57 8.09 -3.49 -8.84
CA GLY A 57 7.24 -2.33 -8.52
C GLY A 57 6.37 -2.59 -7.29
N LYS A 58 5.07 -2.84 -7.47
CA LYS A 58 4.13 -3.22 -6.40
C LYS A 58 3.76 -4.72 -6.41
N ASN A 59 4.33 -5.50 -7.31
CA ASN A 59 4.03 -6.92 -7.43
C ASN A 59 5.10 -7.76 -6.79
N ILE A 60 4.71 -8.90 -6.23
CA ILE A 60 5.60 -9.96 -5.77
C ILE A 60 5.65 -11.03 -6.86
N ALA A 61 6.86 -11.48 -7.17
CA ALA A 61 7.10 -12.63 -8.01
C ALA A 61 8.16 -13.53 -7.36
N TYR A 62 8.22 -14.77 -7.81
CA TYR A 62 9.20 -15.75 -7.39
C TYR A 62 10.06 -16.16 -8.58
N THR A 63 11.36 -16.37 -8.37
CA THR A 63 12.28 -16.75 -9.44
C THR A 63 13.25 -17.80 -8.99
N ASP A 64 13.82 -18.54 -9.96
CA ASP A 64 14.94 -19.45 -9.72
C ASP A 64 16.24 -18.66 -9.51
N VAL A 65 17.28 -19.33 -9.04
CA VAL A 65 18.60 -18.75 -8.78
C VAL A 65 19.25 -18.10 -10.00
N ALA A 66 18.88 -18.53 -11.21
CA ALA A 66 19.38 -17.98 -12.47
C ALA A 66 18.59 -16.75 -12.95
N GLY A 67 17.48 -16.41 -12.30
CA GLY A 67 16.60 -15.33 -12.72
C GLY A 67 15.93 -15.58 -14.07
N LYS A 68 15.77 -16.86 -14.45
CA LYS A 68 15.28 -17.24 -15.78
C LYS A 68 13.77 -17.48 -15.81
N TYR A 69 13.25 -18.10 -14.77
CA TYR A 69 11.81 -18.43 -14.68
C TYR A 69 11.16 -17.59 -13.59
N PHE A 70 10.00 -17.02 -13.90
CA PHE A 70 9.22 -16.24 -12.94
C PHE A 70 7.87 -16.91 -12.72
N LEU A 71 7.48 -17.00 -11.45
CA LEU A 71 6.17 -17.44 -11.01
C LEU A 71 5.44 -16.23 -10.43
N PHE A 72 4.25 -15.95 -10.93
CA PHE A 72 3.34 -14.93 -10.39
C PHE A 72 2.17 -15.65 -9.72
N GLY A 73 2.05 -15.48 -8.42
CA GLY A 73 1.04 -16.17 -7.63
C GLY A 73 1.26 -15.98 -6.14
N ASN A 74 0.60 -16.78 -5.32
CA ASN A 74 0.73 -16.73 -3.88
C ASN A 74 1.53 -17.93 -3.36
N MET A 75 2.43 -17.67 -2.43
CA MET A 75 3.11 -18.69 -1.61
C MET A 75 2.36 -18.80 -0.29
N VAL A 76 1.73 -19.96 -0.08
CA VAL A 76 0.94 -20.24 1.13
C VAL A 76 1.66 -21.27 1.97
N ASP A 77 1.88 -20.98 3.24
CA ASP A 77 2.33 -21.95 4.22
C ASP A 77 1.11 -22.75 4.67
N MET A 78 1.00 -23.99 4.17
CA MET A 78 -0.15 -24.85 4.44
C MET A 78 -0.24 -25.31 5.89
N ALA A 79 0.87 -25.32 6.63
CA ALA A 79 0.87 -25.74 8.04
C ALA A 79 0.23 -24.66 8.94
N THR A 80 0.45 -23.39 8.62
CA THR A 80 -0.11 -22.24 9.33
C THR A 80 -1.32 -21.63 8.63
N GLN A 81 -1.63 -22.06 7.40
CA GLN A 81 -2.62 -21.46 6.50
C GLN A 81 -2.36 -19.98 6.21
N THR A 82 -1.11 -19.56 6.25
CA THR A 82 -0.69 -18.18 6.06
C THR A 82 -0.32 -17.92 4.59
N ASP A 83 -0.94 -16.92 3.97
CA ASP A 83 -0.54 -16.42 2.65
C ASP A 83 0.62 -15.43 2.81
N LEU A 84 1.85 -15.94 2.68
CA LEU A 84 3.09 -15.17 2.83
C LEU A 84 3.20 -14.06 1.79
N THR A 85 2.66 -14.28 0.58
CA THR A 85 2.65 -13.26 -0.49
C THR A 85 1.69 -12.14 -0.19
N ALA A 86 0.52 -12.44 0.37
CA ALA A 86 -0.47 -11.43 0.76
C ALA A 86 0.09 -10.53 1.86
N GLU A 87 0.73 -11.09 2.89
CA GLU A 87 1.38 -10.33 3.97
C GLU A 87 2.46 -9.36 3.43
N LYS A 88 3.31 -9.84 2.53
CA LYS A 88 4.34 -8.99 1.89
C LYS A 88 3.72 -7.90 1.03
N ARG A 89 2.69 -8.23 0.26
CA ARG A 89 1.99 -7.27 -0.59
C ARG A 89 1.30 -6.19 0.24
N GLU A 90 0.69 -6.57 1.35
CA GLU A 90 0.12 -5.63 2.31
C GLU A 90 1.20 -4.71 2.91
N ALA A 91 2.34 -5.26 3.32
CA ALA A 91 3.46 -4.47 3.85
C ALA A 91 4.01 -3.46 2.81
N LEU A 92 4.09 -3.85 1.53
CA LEU A 92 4.52 -2.97 0.43
C LEU A 92 3.49 -1.88 0.10
N ASP A 93 2.22 -2.11 0.40
CA ASP A 93 1.15 -1.17 0.10
C ASP A 93 0.89 -0.16 1.22
N LYS A 94 1.54 -0.34 2.38
CA LYS A 94 1.43 0.60 3.51
C LYS A 94 1.93 1.99 3.14
N VAL A 95 1.25 2.97 3.71
CA VAL A 95 1.58 4.39 3.57
C VAL A 95 2.28 4.88 4.84
N ASP A 96 3.32 5.68 4.70
CA ASP A 96 3.90 6.37 5.86
C ASP A 96 2.92 7.47 6.32
N PHE A 97 2.12 7.13 7.33
CA PHE A 97 1.11 8.02 7.90
C PHE A 97 1.69 9.38 8.30
N ASN A 98 2.90 9.38 8.90
CA ASN A 98 3.53 10.60 9.40
C ASN A 98 4.00 11.56 8.28
N LYS A 99 4.07 11.09 7.03
CA LYS A 99 4.40 11.91 5.86
C LYS A 99 3.19 12.50 5.16
N LEU A 100 1.97 12.26 5.68
CA LEU A 100 0.79 12.90 5.14
C LEU A 100 0.81 14.40 5.43
N PRO A 101 0.41 15.26 4.46
CA PRO A 101 0.38 16.72 4.64
C PRO A 101 -0.87 17.13 5.43
N PHE A 102 -0.84 16.96 6.74
CA PHE A 102 -1.99 17.20 7.63
C PHE A 102 -2.48 18.64 7.64
N ASP A 103 -1.63 19.59 7.29
CA ASP A 103 -1.99 21.00 7.06
C ASP A 103 -3.00 21.20 5.92
N LYS A 104 -3.11 20.19 5.02
CA LYS A 104 -4.04 20.15 3.88
C LYS A 104 -5.31 19.32 4.17
N ALA A 105 -5.51 18.91 5.41
CA ALA A 105 -6.68 18.15 5.84
C ALA A 105 -7.58 18.99 6.78
N ILE A 106 -8.85 18.68 6.76
CA ILE A 106 -9.78 19.15 7.81
C ILE A 106 -9.54 18.27 9.03
N LYS A 107 -9.08 18.87 10.13
CA LYS A 107 -8.84 18.17 11.38
C LYS A 107 -10.08 18.22 12.27
N MET A 108 -10.57 17.06 12.64
CA MET A 108 -11.66 16.92 13.61
C MET A 108 -11.18 16.08 14.79
N VAL A 109 -11.44 16.54 16.02
CA VAL A 109 -11.02 15.87 17.25
C VAL A 109 -12.24 15.49 18.06
N LYS A 110 -12.30 14.25 18.51
CA LYS A 110 -13.32 13.72 19.42
C LYS A 110 -12.66 13.17 20.68
N GLY A 111 -13.18 13.51 21.84
CA GLY A 111 -12.56 13.16 23.12
C GLY A 111 -11.15 13.72 23.26
N LYS A 112 -10.19 12.91 23.68
CA LYS A 112 -8.78 13.31 23.80
C LYS A 112 -8.02 13.28 22.47
N GLY A 113 -8.58 12.65 21.42
CA GLY A 113 -7.99 12.58 20.09
C GLY A 113 -6.73 11.71 20.00
N GLU A 114 -6.58 10.72 20.88
CA GLU A 114 -5.35 9.92 20.98
C GLU A 114 -5.12 9.00 19.78
N ARG A 115 -6.18 8.41 19.24
CA ARG A 115 -6.12 7.64 18.00
C ARG A 115 -6.17 8.59 16.80
N GLN A 116 -5.58 8.19 15.69
CA GLN A 116 -5.56 9.03 14.51
C GLN A 116 -5.94 8.23 13.26
N ILE A 117 -6.72 8.83 12.38
CA ILE A 117 -7.09 8.26 11.09
C ILE A 117 -7.10 9.37 10.03
N ALA A 118 -6.54 9.08 8.87
CA ALA A 118 -6.66 9.95 7.71
C ALA A 118 -7.68 9.36 6.72
N VAL A 119 -8.57 10.20 6.20
CA VAL A 119 -9.65 9.77 5.30
C VAL A 119 -9.66 10.64 4.06
N PHE A 120 -9.46 10.04 2.90
CA PHE A 120 -9.67 10.68 1.60
C PHE A 120 -11.13 10.50 1.20
N SER A 121 -11.86 11.61 1.17
CA SER A 121 -13.33 11.58 1.10
C SER A 121 -13.87 12.57 0.08
N ASP A 122 -14.93 12.15 -0.60
CA ASP A 122 -15.68 12.94 -1.57
C ASP A 122 -17.03 13.35 -0.94
N PRO A 123 -17.38 14.64 -0.87
CA PRO A 123 -18.59 15.09 -0.21
C PRO A 123 -19.88 14.55 -0.85
N ASP A 124 -19.89 14.28 -2.15
CA ASP A 124 -21.08 13.76 -2.83
C ASP A 124 -21.15 12.23 -2.90
N CYS A 125 -20.10 11.53 -2.44
CA CYS A 125 -20.06 10.08 -2.47
C CYS A 125 -20.95 9.46 -1.37
N PRO A 126 -21.94 8.60 -1.71
CA PRO A 126 -22.81 7.99 -0.72
C PRO A 126 -22.08 7.07 0.28
N PHE A 127 -21.01 6.41 -0.17
CA PHE A 127 -20.17 5.61 0.72
C PHE A 127 -19.37 6.47 1.69
N CYS A 128 -18.96 7.68 1.28
CA CYS A 128 -18.31 8.63 2.18
C CYS A 128 -19.27 9.12 3.25
N LYS A 129 -20.51 9.40 2.90
CA LYS A 129 -21.56 9.77 3.88
C LYS A 129 -21.80 8.63 4.88
N ARG A 130 -21.82 7.37 4.42
CA ARG A 130 -21.94 6.21 5.30
C ARG A 130 -20.73 6.11 6.24
N LEU A 131 -19.51 6.28 5.72
CA LEU A 131 -18.31 6.26 6.56
C LEU A 131 -18.35 7.35 7.61
N GLU A 132 -18.81 8.56 7.26
CA GLU A 132 -18.94 9.66 8.22
C GLU A 132 -19.89 9.31 9.37
N GLN A 133 -21.00 8.61 9.08
CA GLN A 133 -21.91 8.09 10.11
C GLN A 133 -21.21 7.09 11.05
N GLU A 134 -20.32 6.26 10.52
CA GLU A 134 -19.54 5.34 11.36
C GLU A 134 -18.48 6.05 12.18
N ILE A 135 -17.80 7.06 11.60
CA ILE A 135 -16.84 7.91 12.31
C ILE A 135 -17.49 8.63 13.50
N GLN A 136 -18.78 9.01 13.37
CA GLN A 136 -19.51 9.64 14.49
C GLN A 136 -19.68 8.73 15.70
N LYS A 137 -19.58 7.41 15.53
CA LYS A 137 -19.65 6.44 16.64
C LYS A 137 -18.30 6.22 17.34
N LEU A 138 -17.20 6.64 16.71
CA LEU A 138 -15.87 6.56 17.32
C LEU A 138 -15.75 7.58 18.45
N ASP A 139 -14.99 7.25 19.47
CA ASP A 139 -14.58 8.14 20.54
C ASP A 139 -13.05 8.23 20.61
N ASN A 140 -12.52 9.27 21.26
CA ASN A 140 -11.10 9.46 21.49
C ASN A 140 -10.24 9.36 20.21
N VAL A 141 -10.67 10.03 19.12
CA VAL A 141 -10.04 9.97 17.80
C VAL A 141 -9.82 11.36 17.20
N THR A 142 -8.69 11.55 16.54
CA THR A 142 -8.42 12.64 15.60
C THR A 142 -8.63 12.14 14.17
N VAL A 143 -9.55 12.72 13.44
CA VAL A 143 -9.83 12.40 12.03
C VAL A 143 -9.30 13.52 11.16
N TYR A 144 -8.47 13.18 10.17
CA TYR A 144 -7.96 14.10 9.15
C TYR A 144 -8.66 13.82 7.82
N ILE A 145 -9.57 14.70 7.41
CA ILE A 145 -10.30 14.57 6.14
C ILE A 145 -9.53 15.27 5.03
N PHE A 146 -9.02 14.52 4.10
CA PHE A 146 -8.47 15.00 2.84
C PHE A 146 -9.58 15.03 1.80
N LEU A 147 -9.95 16.22 1.34
CA LEU A 147 -11.00 16.40 0.34
C LEU A 147 -10.52 15.81 -1.01
N ASN A 148 -11.20 14.77 -1.47
CA ASN A 148 -10.85 14.05 -2.70
C ASN A 148 -12.07 13.87 -3.61
N PRO A 149 -12.61 14.97 -4.16
CA PRO A 149 -13.77 14.92 -5.05
C PRO A 149 -13.47 14.17 -6.35
N LEU A 150 -14.30 13.20 -6.69
CA LEU A 150 -14.21 12.42 -7.92
C LEU A 150 -15.04 13.10 -9.01
N LYS A 151 -14.49 14.15 -9.64
CA LYS A 151 -15.16 15.01 -10.61
C LYS A 151 -15.93 14.25 -11.71
N GLN A 152 -15.42 13.13 -12.15
CA GLN A 152 -16.05 12.33 -13.21
C GLN A 152 -17.38 11.68 -12.77
N LEU A 153 -17.47 11.33 -11.48
CA LEU A 153 -18.66 10.73 -10.88
C LEU A 153 -19.59 11.78 -10.25
N HIS A 154 -18.98 12.80 -9.62
CA HIS A 154 -19.67 13.83 -8.86
C HIS A 154 -19.21 15.23 -9.32
N PRO A 155 -19.76 15.77 -10.43
CA PRO A 155 -19.25 17.01 -11.04
C PRO A 155 -19.28 18.23 -10.09
N LYS A 156 -20.21 18.28 -9.12
CA LYS A 156 -20.35 19.37 -8.15
C LYS A 156 -19.44 19.25 -6.94
N ALA A 157 -18.89 18.07 -6.70
CA ALA A 157 -18.12 17.76 -5.48
C ALA A 157 -16.87 18.65 -5.32
N ILE A 158 -16.27 19.12 -6.42
CA ILE A 158 -15.12 20.05 -6.36
C ILE A 158 -15.51 21.36 -5.74
N ASP A 159 -16.60 21.99 -6.20
CA ASP A 159 -17.04 23.28 -5.68
C ASP A 159 -17.49 23.15 -4.23
N ILE A 160 -18.22 22.09 -3.91
CA ILE A 160 -18.63 21.78 -2.53
C ILE A 160 -17.40 21.59 -1.63
N SER A 161 -16.39 20.85 -2.08
CA SER A 161 -15.13 20.67 -1.34
C SER A 161 -14.45 22.02 -1.08
N LYS A 162 -14.35 22.88 -2.09
CA LYS A 162 -13.77 24.22 -1.94
C LYS A 162 -14.59 25.09 -0.98
N GLN A 163 -15.91 25.06 -1.07
CA GLN A 163 -16.78 25.81 -0.15
C GLN A 163 -16.63 25.33 1.30
N ILE A 164 -16.59 24.02 1.53
CA ILE A 164 -16.33 23.45 2.87
C ILE A 164 -14.97 23.93 3.39
N TRP A 165 -13.92 23.87 2.57
CA TRP A 165 -12.60 24.33 2.96
C TRP A 165 -12.54 25.83 3.26
N CYS A 166 -13.25 26.64 2.49
CA CYS A 166 -13.32 28.09 2.66
C CYS A 166 -14.27 28.55 3.80
N SER A 167 -15.00 27.63 4.41
CA SER A 167 -15.86 27.92 5.55
C SER A 167 -15.04 28.31 6.78
N LYS A 168 -15.61 29.17 7.64
CA LYS A 168 -14.98 29.64 8.89
C LYS A 168 -14.66 28.46 9.81
N ASP A 169 -15.60 27.52 9.95
CA ASP A 169 -15.41 26.23 10.61
C ASP A 169 -15.55 25.11 9.58
N ARG A 170 -14.41 24.57 9.15
CA ARG A 170 -14.34 23.53 8.13
C ARG A 170 -14.91 22.21 8.62
N GLY A 171 -14.69 21.88 9.90
CA GLY A 171 -15.18 20.66 10.51
C GLY A 171 -16.69 20.66 10.64
N GLU A 172 -17.28 21.78 11.05
CA GLU A 172 -18.72 21.96 11.13
C GLU A 172 -19.35 21.88 9.72
N ALA A 173 -18.83 22.66 8.76
CA ALA A 173 -19.33 22.65 7.38
C ALA A 173 -19.24 21.26 6.72
N TRP A 174 -18.18 20.48 7.04
CA TRP A 174 -18.07 19.09 6.61
C TRP A 174 -19.18 18.23 7.20
N LYS A 175 -19.38 18.26 8.51
CA LYS A 175 -20.41 17.46 9.19
C LYS A 175 -21.82 17.84 8.73
N ASP A 176 -22.10 19.12 8.63
CA ASP A 176 -23.40 19.64 8.17
C ASP A 176 -23.73 19.11 6.78
N TYR A 177 -22.76 19.13 5.88
CA TYR A 177 -22.97 18.61 4.53
C TYR A 177 -23.10 17.07 4.50
N MET A 178 -22.19 16.37 5.16
CA MET A 178 -22.13 14.91 5.10
C MET A 178 -23.27 14.21 5.82
N LEU A 179 -23.69 14.75 6.97
CA LEU A 179 -24.71 14.16 7.85
C LEU A 179 -26.07 14.82 7.70
N GLY A 180 -26.08 16.14 7.52
CA GLY A 180 -27.31 16.92 7.45
C GLY A 180 -27.79 17.28 6.04
N GLY A 181 -26.93 17.11 5.04
CA GLY A 181 -27.24 17.55 3.67
C GLY A 181 -27.30 19.07 3.51
N ILE A 182 -26.78 19.84 4.49
CA ILE A 182 -26.78 21.29 4.49
C ILE A 182 -25.67 21.80 3.60
N ALA A 183 -26.02 22.46 2.50
CA ALA A 183 -25.02 22.94 1.54
C ALA A 183 -24.18 24.08 2.14
N PRO A 184 -22.84 24.07 1.97
CA PRO A 184 -21.96 25.13 2.39
C PRO A 184 -22.23 26.40 1.56
N THR A 185 -22.12 27.55 2.20
CA THR A 185 -22.40 28.86 1.57
C THR A 185 -21.15 29.72 1.34
N ALA A 186 -19.99 29.25 1.72
CA ALA A 186 -18.74 29.96 1.55
C ALA A 186 -18.34 30.09 0.07
N THR A 187 -17.43 31.01 -0.22
CA THR A 187 -16.84 31.15 -1.56
C THR A 187 -16.00 29.95 -1.93
N THR A 188 -15.72 29.75 -3.22
CA THR A 188 -14.77 28.75 -3.74
C THR A 188 -13.39 29.34 -4.05
N THR A 189 -13.19 30.66 -3.81
CA THR A 189 -12.01 31.41 -4.29
C THR A 189 -10.92 31.62 -3.24
N CYS A 190 -11.11 31.13 -2.01
CA CYS A 190 -10.03 31.17 -1.02
C CYS A 190 -8.88 30.21 -1.43
N ASP A 191 -7.71 30.44 -0.88
CA ASP A 191 -6.60 29.48 -1.01
C ASP A 191 -7.00 28.13 -0.39
N ASN A 192 -6.95 27.07 -1.21
CA ASN A 192 -7.42 25.75 -0.80
C ASN A 192 -6.58 24.62 -1.41
N PRO A 193 -6.45 23.48 -0.72
CA PRO A 193 -5.60 22.37 -1.16
C PRO A 193 -6.34 21.32 -2.00
N VAL A 194 -7.61 21.54 -2.41
CA VAL A 194 -8.45 20.48 -3.00
C VAL A 194 -7.77 19.82 -4.21
N ASP A 195 -7.20 20.61 -5.12
CA ASP A 195 -6.51 20.05 -6.28
C ASP A 195 -5.22 19.30 -5.91
N GLU A 196 -4.56 19.69 -4.81
CA GLU A 196 -3.36 19.01 -4.31
C GLU A 196 -3.70 17.70 -3.62
N THR A 197 -4.79 17.67 -2.84
CA THR A 197 -5.24 16.44 -2.17
C THR A 197 -5.75 15.40 -3.18
N VAL A 198 -6.40 15.83 -4.25
CA VAL A 198 -6.77 14.94 -5.38
C VAL A 198 -5.51 14.35 -6.04
N ARG A 199 -4.51 15.20 -6.36
CA ARG A 199 -3.23 14.70 -6.92
C ARG A 199 -2.49 13.78 -5.94
N LEU A 200 -2.56 14.04 -4.64
CA LEU A 200 -1.97 13.17 -3.61
C LEU A 200 -2.64 11.79 -3.64
N ALA A 201 -3.96 11.73 -3.62
CA ALA A 201 -4.72 10.49 -3.72
C ALA A 201 -4.35 9.68 -4.97
N GLN A 202 -4.23 10.35 -6.12
CA GLN A 202 -3.81 9.72 -7.38
C GLN A 202 -2.39 9.13 -7.29
N ARG A 203 -1.41 9.88 -6.75
CA ARG A 203 -0.04 9.36 -6.55
C ARG A 203 0.01 8.17 -5.61
N MET A 204 -0.89 8.12 -4.61
CA MET A 204 -1.01 7.00 -3.68
C MET A 204 -1.76 5.79 -4.28
N GLY A 205 -2.24 5.93 -5.53
CA GLY A 205 -2.95 4.88 -6.26
C GLY A 205 -4.39 4.69 -5.78
N PHE A 206 -5.02 5.71 -5.17
CA PHE A 206 -6.42 5.62 -4.75
C PHE A 206 -7.33 5.77 -5.96
N THR A 207 -8.14 4.74 -6.20
CA THR A 207 -9.06 4.67 -7.36
C THR A 207 -10.50 4.98 -7.00
N GLY A 208 -10.79 5.20 -5.71
CA GLY A 208 -12.14 5.47 -5.22
C GLY A 208 -12.14 6.12 -3.84
N THR A 209 -13.33 6.46 -3.39
CA THR A 209 -13.60 7.04 -2.08
C THR A 209 -14.73 6.30 -1.36
N PRO A 210 -14.72 6.25 -0.02
CA PRO A 210 -13.67 6.74 0.85
C PRO A 210 -12.46 5.80 0.90
N MET A 211 -11.27 6.37 1.21
CA MET A 211 -10.08 5.61 1.54
C MET A 211 -9.57 6.07 2.89
N SER A 212 -9.51 5.18 3.86
CA SER A 212 -8.96 5.44 5.19
C SER A 212 -7.52 4.94 5.29
N ILE A 213 -6.68 5.67 6.03
CA ILE A 213 -5.30 5.27 6.33
C ILE A 213 -5.15 5.29 7.85
N LEU A 214 -4.75 4.17 8.41
CA LEU A 214 -4.47 4.01 9.84
C LEU A 214 -3.05 4.47 10.18
N VAL A 215 -2.75 4.66 11.46
CA VAL A 215 -1.42 5.12 11.93
C VAL A 215 -0.29 4.16 11.53
N ASP A 216 -0.58 2.86 11.45
CA ASP A 216 0.39 1.85 11.01
C ASP A 216 0.61 1.82 9.49
N GLY A 217 -0.07 2.71 8.76
CA GLY A 217 0.00 2.84 7.30
C GLY A 217 -0.98 1.96 6.52
N THR A 218 -1.77 1.14 7.20
CA THR A 218 -2.76 0.26 6.55
C THR A 218 -3.82 1.10 5.84
N LYS A 219 -4.09 0.74 4.58
CA LYS A 219 -5.15 1.36 3.76
C LYS A 219 -6.43 0.53 3.84
N ILE A 220 -7.52 1.19 4.09
CA ILE A 220 -8.85 0.58 4.18
C ILE A 220 -9.78 1.26 3.18
N MET A 221 -10.22 0.51 2.18
CA MET A 221 -11.13 1.02 1.15
C MET A 221 -12.59 0.86 1.56
N GLY A 222 -13.39 1.87 1.26
CA GLY A 222 -14.85 1.85 1.42
C GLY A 222 -15.33 2.22 2.82
N ALA A 223 -16.66 2.21 2.97
CA ALA A 223 -17.32 2.54 4.23
C ALA A 223 -17.24 1.34 5.18
N LYS A 224 -16.27 1.36 6.08
CA LYS A 224 -16.11 0.38 7.14
C LYS A 224 -16.89 0.78 8.38
N SER A 225 -17.28 -0.20 9.19
CA SER A 225 -17.92 0.03 10.48
C SER A 225 -16.96 0.68 11.48
N ALA A 226 -17.49 1.32 12.50
CA ALA A 226 -16.70 1.90 13.57
C ALA A 226 -15.77 0.86 14.21
N SER A 227 -16.23 -0.39 14.41
CA SER A 227 -15.43 -1.47 14.99
C SER A 227 -14.27 -1.93 14.10
N GLU A 228 -14.38 -1.80 12.77
CA GLU A 228 -13.28 -2.08 11.84
C GLU A 228 -12.26 -0.94 11.76
N LEU A 229 -12.64 0.26 12.20
CA LEU A 229 -11.77 1.43 12.28
C LEU A 229 -11.17 1.62 13.67
N ASP A 230 -11.65 0.87 14.66
CA ASP A 230 -11.27 0.95 16.07
C ASP A 230 -10.11 -0.03 16.34
N TYR A 231 -8.88 0.43 16.19
CA TYR A 231 -7.64 -0.38 16.31
C TYR A 231 -6.75 0.11 17.46
#